data_3cc06d1779e876b56ac43f66862429f5
#
_entry.id   3cc06d1779e876b56ac43f66862429f5
#
_cell.length_a   1.000
_cell.length_b   1.000
_cell.length_c   1.000
_cell.angle_alpha   90.00
_cell.angle_beta   90.00
_cell.angle_gamma   90.00
#
_symmetry.space_group_name_H-M   'P 1'
#
loop_
_entity.id
_entity.type
_entity.pdbx_description
1 polymer ?
#
loop_
_entity_poly.entity_id
_entity_poly.type
_entity_poly.pdbx_seq_one_letter_code
_entity_poly.pdbx_strand_id
1 'polypeptide(L)'
;TYSGNAHHDMYVDRENGHIFTLTQAYLPKPIEGLEALPFPLMVDYVTILSGDGKELKKISILEAFNHTPFAALLFQEKKEEFPRWDHMHANAIAMLEPHMADQFPLFKPGSMLVSLRNLNIVAVIDPVSEKVVWAYNGLWQGQHSPAFMPNGHIVLFDNYGQVDGSAKKDNERKFSRIIEFDPSSYQVAWSYTGAADKPKSGRNAGH
;
A
#
# COMPACT_ATOMS: atom_id res chain seq x y z
N THR A 1 2.74 19.03 19.79
CA THR A 1 1.62 18.76 18.86
C THR A 1 2.11 18.96 17.44
N TYR A 2 1.99 17.93 16.58
CA TYR A 2 2.30 18.03 15.15
C TYR A 2 1.17 18.75 14.42
N SER A 3 1.50 19.74 13.57
CA SER A 3 0.54 20.57 12.85
C SER A 3 0.39 20.19 11.36
N GLY A 4 1.09 19.14 10.90
CA GLY A 4 0.96 18.65 9.52
C GLY A 4 -0.36 17.90 9.28
N ASN A 5 -0.72 17.75 8.00
CA ASN A 5 -1.93 17.01 7.59
C ASN A 5 -1.68 15.49 7.70
N ALA A 6 -1.67 14.96 8.92
CA ALA A 6 -1.57 13.52 9.16
C ALA A 6 -2.89 12.84 8.80
N HIS A 7 -2.81 11.66 8.18
CA HIS A 7 -3.98 10.89 7.78
C HIS A 7 -3.72 9.37 7.82
N HIS A 8 -4.78 8.59 7.89
CA HIS A 8 -4.88 7.14 7.81
C HIS A 8 -4.11 6.36 8.87
N ASP A 9 -2.77 6.33 8.83
CA ASP A 9 -2.02 5.32 9.54
C ASP A 9 -0.73 5.85 10.16
N MET A 10 -0.24 5.14 11.18
CA MET A 10 1.05 5.39 11.82
C MET A 10 1.67 4.11 12.36
N TYR A 11 3.00 4.08 12.39
CA TYR A 11 3.80 3.08 13.07
C TYR A 11 4.64 3.74 14.15
N VAL A 12 4.74 3.11 15.31
CA VAL A 12 5.59 3.58 16.43
C VAL A 12 6.76 2.63 16.60
N ASP A 13 7.97 3.12 16.34
CA ASP A 13 9.19 2.41 16.64
C ASP A 13 9.42 2.40 18.14
N ARG A 14 9.36 1.21 18.72
CA ARG A 14 9.44 1.04 20.18
C ARG A 14 10.87 1.14 20.71
N GLU A 15 11.88 1.05 19.86
CA GLU A 15 13.28 1.10 20.27
C GLU A 15 13.73 2.55 20.52
N ASN A 16 13.36 3.47 19.64
CA ASN A 16 13.77 4.87 19.70
C ASN A 16 12.63 5.86 19.96
N GLY A 17 11.38 5.37 19.99
CA GLY A 17 10.19 6.18 20.22
C GLY A 17 9.79 7.05 19.03
N HIS A 18 10.36 6.84 17.86
CA HIS A 18 9.98 7.58 16.65
C HIS A 18 8.59 7.14 16.16
N ILE A 19 7.86 8.11 15.63
CA ILE A 19 6.54 7.88 15.05
C ILE A 19 6.64 8.12 13.55
N PHE A 20 6.34 7.09 12.77
CA PHE A 20 6.20 7.17 11.32
C PHE A 20 4.73 7.33 11.00
N THR A 21 4.34 8.39 10.32
CA THR A 21 2.95 8.64 9.95
C THR A 21 2.83 9.08 8.50
N LEU A 22 1.69 8.82 7.91
CA LEU A 22 1.38 9.35 6.60
C LEU A 22 0.91 10.80 6.73
N THR A 23 1.46 11.67 5.89
CA THR A 23 1.00 13.05 5.76
C THR A 23 0.82 13.40 4.30
N GLN A 24 0.07 14.46 4.03
CA GLN A 24 -0.17 14.91 2.65
C GLN A 24 0.05 16.40 2.49
N ALA A 25 0.43 16.82 1.28
CA ALA A 25 0.54 18.22 0.92
C ALA A 25 0.12 18.43 -0.54
N TYR A 26 -0.39 19.63 -0.80
CA TYR A 26 -0.76 20.03 -2.16
C TYR A 26 0.50 20.42 -2.96
N LEU A 27 0.69 19.80 -4.12
CA LEU A 27 1.76 20.09 -5.06
C LEU A 27 1.18 20.70 -6.33
N PRO A 28 1.34 22.03 -6.52
CA PRO A 28 0.67 22.74 -7.61
C PRO A 28 1.34 22.55 -8.97
N LYS A 29 2.62 22.16 -9.00
CA LYS A 29 3.44 22.08 -10.22
C LYS A 29 4.08 20.70 -10.36
N PRO A 30 4.31 20.26 -11.60
CA PRO A 30 5.09 19.06 -11.86
C PRO A 30 6.50 19.11 -11.26
N ILE A 31 7.03 17.93 -10.96
CA ILE A 31 8.46 17.72 -10.68
C ILE A 31 9.11 17.06 -11.89
N GLU A 32 10.41 17.27 -12.04
CA GLU A 32 11.20 16.71 -13.12
C GLU A 32 11.07 15.17 -13.16
N GLY A 33 10.81 14.63 -14.36
CA GLY A 33 10.62 13.20 -14.58
C GLY A 33 9.21 12.68 -14.35
N LEU A 34 8.28 13.48 -13.81
CA LEU A 34 6.89 13.11 -13.54
C LEU A 34 5.86 14.08 -14.13
N GLU A 35 6.23 14.84 -15.17
CA GLU A 35 5.41 15.90 -15.77
C GLU A 35 4.12 15.36 -16.40
N ALA A 36 4.09 14.09 -16.78
CA ALA A 36 2.91 13.45 -17.37
C ALA A 36 1.81 13.11 -16.34
N LEU A 37 2.09 13.23 -15.04
CA LEU A 37 1.06 13.06 -14.02
C LEU A 37 0.04 14.23 -14.05
N PRO A 38 -1.19 14.01 -13.60
CA PRO A 38 -2.29 14.98 -13.71
C PRO A 38 -2.22 16.10 -12.65
N PHE A 39 -1.12 16.87 -12.63
CA PHE A 39 -0.99 18.00 -11.71
C PHE A 39 -2.12 19.04 -11.88
N PRO A 40 -2.52 19.74 -10.80
CA PRO A 40 -1.97 19.68 -9.43
C PRO A 40 -2.39 18.41 -8.66
N LEU A 41 -1.54 17.97 -7.72
CA LEU A 41 -1.75 16.73 -6.95
C LEU A 41 -1.71 16.98 -5.43
N MET A 42 -2.45 16.15 -4.68
CA MET A 42 -2.11 15.84 -3.30
C MET A 42 -1.01 14.76 -3.33
N VAL A 43 0.10 15.05 -2.69
CA VAL A 43 1.25 14.15 -2.59
C VAL A 43 1.34 13.63 -1.17
N ASP A 44 1.50 12.32 -1.06
CA ASP A 44 1.65 11.63 0.22
C ASP A 44 3.12 11.53 0.61
N TYR A 45 3.36 11.60 1.91
CA TYR A 45 4.68 11.51 2.52
C TYR A 45 4.68 10.51 3.66
N VAL A 46 5.82 9.87 3.89
CA VAL A 46 6.15 9.28 5.18
C VAL A 46 6.84 10.35 6.00
N THR A 47 6.22 10.78 7.09
CA THR A 47 6.76 11.76 8.01
C THR A 47 7.20 11.08 9.28
N ILE A 48 8.44 11.30 9.68
CA ILE A 48 9.05 10.75 10.89
C ILE A 48 9.07 11.83 11.95
N LEU A 49 8.44 11.53 13.07
CA LEU A 49 8.37 12.42 14.23
C LEU A 49 9.16 11.82 15.39
N SER A 50 9.73 12.67 16.23
CA SER A 50 10.19 12.26 17.57
C SER A 50 8.99 11.95 18.48
N GLY A 51 9.24 11.27 19.61
CA GLY A 51 8.18 10.92 20.56
C GLY A 51 7.44 12.11 21.17
N ASP A 52 8.01 13.31 21.13
CA ASP A 52 7.36 14.57 21.54
C ASP A 52 6.62 15.29 20.38
N GLY A 53 6.63 14.69 19.17
CA GLY A 53 5.88 15.15 18.01
C GLY A 53 6.60 16.21 17.17
N LYS A 54 7.93 16.34 17.27
CA LYS A 54 8.73 17.18 16.39
C LYS A 54 9.05 16.45 15.10
N GLU A 55 8.85 17.09 13.95
CA GLU A 55 9.25 16.56 12.65
C GLU A 55 10.77 16.38 12.57
N LEU A 56 11.21 15.16 12.35
CA LEU A 56 12.61 14.80 12.15
C LEU A 56 12.95 14.67 10.66
N LYS A 57 12.01 14.08 9.90
CA LYS A 57 12.22 13.82 8.47
C LYS A 57 10.88 13.71 7.76
N LYS A 58 10.88 14.03 6.46
CA LYS A 58 9.71 13.90 5.59
C LYS A 58 10.15 13.37 4.23
N ILE A 59 9.66 12.19 3.85
CA ILE A 59 10.01 11.48 2.64
C ILE A 59 8.81 11.53 1.69
N SER A 60 8.98 12.14 0.53
CA SER A 60 7.95 12.16 -0.52
C SER A 60 7.82 10.77 -1.15
N ILE A 61 6.64 10.15 -1.05
CA ILE A 61 6.39 8.85 -1.69
C ILE A 61 6.46 9.00 -3.21
N LEU A 62 5.99 10.12 -3.76
CA LEU A 62 6.07 10.40 -5.20
C LEU A 62 7.53 10.44 -5.69
N GLU A 63 8.40 11.18 -4.99
CA GLU A 63 9.83 11.26 -5.34
C GLU A 63 10.58 9.96 -5.05
N ALA A 64 10.10 9.14 -4.11
CA ALA A 64 10.67 7.82 -3.85
C ALA A 64 10.52 6.88 -5.06
N PHE A 65 9.45 7.01 -5.84
CA PHE A 65 9.28 6.28 -7.11
C PHE A 65 10.12 6.87 -8.24
N ASN A 66 10.35 8.19 -8.23
CA ASN A 66 11.01 8.89 -9.34
C ASN A 66 12.43 8.36 -9.57
N HIS A 67 12.78 8.15 -10.84
CA HIS A 67 14.06 7.58 -11.28
C HIS A 67 14.33 6.15 -10.78
N THR A 68 13.26 5.38 -10.48
CA THR A 68 13.35 3.94 -10.19
C THR A 68 12.71 3.13 -11.31
N PRO A 69 12.99 1.81 -11.42
CA PRO A 69 12.30 0.93 -12.35
C PRO A 69 10.77 0.88 -12.15
N PHE A 70 10.29 1.31 -10.99
CA PHE A 70 8.88 1.27 -10.60
C PHE A 70 8.12 2.56 -10.92
N ALA A 71 8.78 3.61 -11.41
CA ALA A 71 8.15 4.90 -11.72
C ALA A 71 6.98 4.77 -12.70
N ALA A 72 7.07 3.82 -13.65
CA ALA A 72 6.00 3.56 -14.61
C ALA A 72 4.66 3.16 -13.97
N LEU A 73 4.67 2.60 -12.76
CA LEU A 73 3.46 2.23 -12.03
C LEU A 73 2.63 3.46 -11.61
N LEU A 74 3.23 4.64 -11.53
CA LEU A 74 2.51 5.87 -11.20
C LEU A 74 1.62 6.38 -12.34
N PHE A 75 1.86 5.96 -13.59
CA PHE A 75 1.15 6.44 -14.76
C PHE A 75 -0.05 5.59 -15.17
N GLN A 76 -0.50 4.73 -14.27
CA GLN A 76 -1.68 3.91 -14.52
C GLN A 76 -2.95 4.76 -14.56
N GLU A 77 -3.88 4.37 -15.43
CA GLU A 77 -5.20 4.99 -15.47
C GLU A 77 -5.95 4.72 -14.17
N LYS A 78 -6.41 5.79 -13.55
CA LYS A 78 -7.31 5.74 -12.40
C LYS A 78 -8.73 5.39 -12.83
N LYS A 79 -9.44 4.71 -11.94
CA LYS A 79 -10.89 4.66 -12.06
C LYS A 79 -11.48 6.06 -11.86
N GLU A 80 -12.50 6.41 -12.65
CA GLU A 80 -13.15 7.72 -12.65
C GLU A 80 -13.75 8.12 -11.28
N GLU A 81 -13.98 7.16 -10.39
CA GLU A 81 -14.58 7.36 -9.08
C GLU A 81 -13.72 8.16 -8.08
N PHE A 82 -12.42 8.36 -8.38
CA PHE A 82 -11.52 9.11 -7.48
C PHE A 82 -11.15 10.47 -8.06
N PRO A 83 -11.09 11.52 -7.22
CA PRO A 83 -10.64 12.83 -7.65
C PRO A 83 -9.24 12.77 -8.30
N ARG A 84 -9.06 13.45 -9.42
CA ARG A 84 -7.77 13.46 -10.14
C ARG A 84 -6.61 13.94 -9.28
N TRP A 85 -6.86 14.88 -8.38
CA TRP A 85 -5.85 15.45 -7.49
C TRP A 85 -5.38 14.49 -6.39
N ASP A 86 -6.20 13.49 -6.03
CA ASP A 86 -5.84 12.45 -5.06
C ASP A 86 -5.31 11.21 -5.79
N HIS A 87 -4.10 11.33 -6.31
CA HIS A 87 -3.56 10.35 -7.26
C HIS A 87 -3.17 9.03 -6.61
N MET A 88 -2.40 9.06 -5.54
CA MET A 88 -1.87 7.87 -4.90
C MET A 88 -2.77 7.35 -3.77
N HIS A 89 -3.20 8.23 -2.89
CA HIS A 89 -3.97 7.93 -1.68
C HIS A 89 -3.27 6.89 -0.81
N ALA A 90 -2.11 7.26 -0.26
CA ALA A 90 -1.41 6.39 0.68
C ALA A 90 -2.27 6.16 1.92
N ASN A 91 -2.53 4.91 2.29
CA ASN A 91 -3.50 4.58 3.34
C ASN A 91 -2.99 3.62 4.41
N ALA A 92 -1.75 3.15 4.29
CA ALA A 92 -1.12 2.33 5.31
C ALA A 92 0.40 2.41 5.24
N ILE A 93 1.04 2.23 6.40
CA ILE A 93 2.49 2.12 6.58
C ILE A 93 2.82 1.02 7.57
N ALA A 94 3.80 0.17 7.22
CA ALA A 94 4.40 -0.80 8.13
C ALA A 94 5.93 -0.76 7.99
N MET A 95 6.62 -1.18 9.04
CA MET A 95 8.09 -1.21 9.06
C MET A 95 8.59 -2.65 9.10
N LEU A 96 9.65 -2.93 8.36
CA LEU A 96 10.36 -4.19 8.49
C LEU A 96 11.23 -4.13 9.75
N GLU A 97 10.77 -4.78 10.80
CA GLU A 97 11.50 -4.83 12.06
C GLU A 97 12.79 -5.66 11.93
N PRO A 98 13.89 -5.29 12.63
CA PRO A 98 15.17 -5.94 12.50
C PRO A 98 15.13 -7.46 12.71
N HIS A 99 14.31 -7.94 13.63
CA HIS A 99 14.20 -9.37 13.96
C HIS A 99 13.55 -10.22 12.85
N MET A 100 12.86 -9.58 11.88
CA MET A 100 12.24 -10.24 10.73
C MET A 100 13.08 -10.12 9.46
N ALA A 101 14.10 -9.25 9.43
CA ALA A 101 14.80 -8.86 8.21
C ALA A 101 15.46 -10.04 7.47
N ASP A 102 15.93 -11.05 8.19
CA ASP A 102 16.53 -12.25 7.59
C ASP A 102 15.54 -13.06 6.74
N GLN A 103 14.23 -12.89 6.95
CA GLN A 103 13.18 -13.54 6.17
C GLN A 103 12.86 -12.76 4.87
N PHE A 104 13.39 -11.54 4.73
CA PHE A 104 13.12 -10.64 3.59
C PHE A 104 14.40 -10.26 2.85
N PRO A 105 15.00 -11.17 2.07
CA PRO A 105 16.31 -10.93 1.43
C PRO A 105 16.32 -9.76 0.44
N LEU A 106 15.15 -9.32 -0.01
CA LEU A 106 14.99 -8.16 -0.91
C LEU A 106 15.04 -6.81 -0.18
N PHE A 107 14.87 -6.80 1.15
CA PHE A 107 14.65 -5.58 1.92
C PHE A 107 15.65 -5.47 3.08
N LYS A 108 15.94 -4.25 3.50
CA LYS A 108 16.79 -3.98 4.67
C LYS A 108 15.94 -3.77 5.92
N PRO A 109 16.50 -4.00 7.12
CA PRO A 109 15.85 -3.57 8.37
C PRO A 109 15.44 -2.10 8.29
N GLY A 110 14.26 -1.76 8.77
CA GLY A 110 13.72 -0.41 8.70
C GLY A 110 13.11 -0.03 7.34
N SER A 111 13.05 -0.93 6.36
CA SER A 111 12.31 -0.71 5.11
C SER A 111 10.84 -0.41 5.39
N MET A 112 10.30 0.58 4.69
CA MET A 112 8.94 1.08 4.87
C MET A 112 8.01 0.49 3.81
N LEU A 113 7.04 -0.32 4.23
CA LEU A 113 5.99 -0.88 3.38
C LEU A 113 4.82 0.11 3.34
N VAL A 114 4.47 0.61 2.17
CA VAL A 114 3.39 1.58 1.97
C VAL A 114 2.33 1.02 1.01
N SER A 115 1.08 1.40 1.24
CA SER A 115 -0.04 1.05 0.36
C SER A 115 -0.58 2.30 -0.32
N LEU A 116 -0.61 2.30 -1.65
CA LEU A 116 -1.17 3.36 -2.50
C LEU A 116 -2.51 2.89 -3.07
N ARG A 117 -3.58 3.21 -2.36
CA ARG A 117 -4.92 2.66 -2.58
C ARG A 117 -5.46 2.91 -4.00
N ASN A 118 -5.32 4.13 -4.49
CA ASN A 118 -5.92 4.55 -5.75
C ASN A 118 -5.21 3.97 -6.98
N LEU A 119 -3.97 3.52 -6.81
CA LEU A 119 -3.16 2.87 -7.85
C LEU A 119 -3.08 1.35 -7.68
N ASN A 120 -3.69 0.80 -6.62
CA ASN A 120 -3.59 -0.62 -6.26
C ASN A 120 -2.14 -1.09 -6.10
N ILE A 121 -1.25 -0.21 -5.63
CA ILE A 121 0.18 -0.49 -5.44
C ILE A 121 0.46 -0.75 -3.97
N VAL A 122 1.29 -1.76 -3.72
CA VAL A 122 2.04 -1.93 -2.48
C VAL A 122 3.51 -1.76 -2.81
N ALA A 123 4.24 -0.95 -2.06
CA ALA A 123 5.64 -0.63 -2.34
C ALA A 123 6.50 -0.65 -1.08
N VAL A 124 7.78 -0.93 -1.26
CA VAL A 124 8.79 -0.88 -0.20
C VAL A 124 9.80 0.22 -0.51
N ILE A 125 9.96 1.13 0.43
CA ILE A 125 10.92 2.24 0.38
C ILE A 125 12.11 1.89 1.27
N ASP A 126 13.31 1.93 0.71
CA ASP A 126 14.57 1.71 1.46
C ASP A 126 14.84 2.93 2.38
N PRO A 127 15.14 2.71 3.67
CA PRO A 127 15.26 3.80 4.65
C PRO A 127 16.48 4.69 4.44
N VAL A 128 17.49 4.22 3.68
CA VAL A 128 18.75 4.92 3.46
C VAL A 128 18.71 5.73 2.17
N SER A 129 18.36 5.08 1.06
CA SER A 129 18.26 5.75 -0.25
C SER A 129 16.99 6.55 -0.42
N GLU A 130 15.97 6.31 0.41
CA GLU A 130 14.62 6.90 0.31
C GLU A 130 13.94 6.62 -1.05
N LYS A 131 14.37 5.54 -1.71
CA LYS A 131 13.83 5.12 -3.00
C LYS A 131 13.03 3.84 -2.89
N VAL A 132 12.06 3.71 -3.77
CA VAL A 132 11.31 2.45 -3.94
C VAL A 132 12.25 1.40 -4.49
N VAL A 133 12.43 0.33 -3.73
CA VAL A 133 13.27 -0.84 -4.09
C VAL A 133 12.44 -2.03 -4.55
N TRP A 134 11.15 -2.01 -4.27
CA TRP A 134 10.19 -3.01 -4.70
C TRP A 134 8.80 -2.40 -4.76
N ALA A 135 8.03 -2.73 -5.78
CA ALA A 135 6.62 -2.37 -5.87
C ALA A 135 5.86 -3.39 -6.71
N TYR A 136 4.62 -3.64 -6.32
CA TYR A 136 3.74 -4.55 -7.04
C TYR A 136 2.31 -4.03 -7.06
N ASN A 137 1.67 -4.19 -8.21
CA ASN A 137 0.25 -3.97 -8.36
C ASN A 137 -0.39 -5.18 -9.06
N GLY A 138 -1.64 -5.48 -8.81
CA GLY A 138 -2.33 -6.37 -9.71
C GLY A 138 -3.25 -7.42 -9.11
N LEU A 139 -2.98 -8.00 -7.96
CA LEU A 139 -3.83 -9.07 -7.41
C LEU A 139 -4.97 -8.55 -6.52
N TRP A 140 -4.99 -7.27 -6.22
CA TRP A 140 -5.92 -6.62 -5.29
C TRP A 140 -6.44 -5.30 -5.84
N GLN A 141 -7.49 -4.79 -5.21
CA GLN A 141 -8.04 -3.47 -5.50
C GLN A 141 -8.45 -2.75 -4.21
N GLY A 142 -8.04 -1.46 -4.11
CA GLY A 142 -8.37 -0.65 -2.95
C GLY A 142 -7.85 -1.24 -1.64
N GLN A 143 -6.67 -1.85 -1.66
CA GLN A 143 -6.08 -2.57 -0.55
C GLN A 143 -5.78 -1.66 0.64
N HIS A 144 -5.70 -2.27 1.82
CA HIS A 144 -5.41 -1.65 3.10
C HIS A 144 -4.46 -2.52 3.93
N SER A 145 -3.81 -1.90 4.89
CA SER A 145 -3.09 -2.54 5.99
C SER A 145 -2.12 -3.66 5.55
N PRO A 146 -1.22 -3.43 4.58
CA PRO A 146 -0.18 -4.40 4.30
C PRO A 146 0.76 -4.51 5.51
N ALA A 147 1.21 -5.74 5.80
CA ALA A 147 2.13 -6.00 6.89
C ALA A 147 3.17 -7.06 6.51
N PHE A 148 4.38 -6.92 7.02
CA PHE A 148 5.40 -7.96 6.95
C PHE A 148 5.06 -9.10 7.91
N MET A 149 5.17 -10.34 7.44
CA MET A 149 4.91 -11.54 8.23
C MET A 149 6.22 -12.25 8.60
N PRO A 150 6.30 -12.89 9.78
CA PRO A 150 7.54 -13.55 10.22
C PRO A 150 8.06 -14.67 9.30
N ASN A 151 7.23 -15.14 8.38
CA ASN A 151 7.59 -16.18 7.40
C ASN A 151 8.14 -15.61 6.07
N GLY A 152 8.43 -14.30 5.99
CA GLY A 152 8.95 -13.67 4.78
C GLY A 152 7.88 -13.23 3.76
N HIS A 153 6.61 -13.38 4.10
CA HIS A 153 5.50 -12.98 3.25
C HIS A 153 4.96 -11.59 3.62
N ILE A 154 4.16 -11.03 2.73
CA ILE A 154 3.36 -9.83 2.98
C ILE A 154 1.89 -10.24 3.01
N VAL A 155 1.16 -9.81 4.05
CA VAL A 155 -0.29 -9.95 4.14
C VAL A 155 -0.95 -8.59 3.91
N LEU A 156 -2.12 -8.55 3.29
CA LEU A 156 -2.92 -7.34 3.13
C LEU A 156 -4.41 -7.62 3.11
N PHE A 157 -5.20 -6.58 3.34
CA PHE A 157 -6.64 -6.61 3.16
C PHE A 157 -6.99 -6.04 1.77
N ASP A 158 -7.62 -6.86 0.94
CA ASP A 158 -8.11 -6.50 -0.39
C ASP A 158 -9.61 -6.19 -0.31
N ASN A 159 -9.97 -4.94 -0.56
CA ASN A 159 -11.36 -4.49 -0.44
C ASN A 159 -12.27 -5.05 -1.52
N TYR A 160 -11.73 -5.35 -2.69
CA TYR A 160 -12.55 -5.61 -3.87
C TYR A 160 -12.29 -6.96 -4.53
N GLY A 161 -11.53 -7.85 -3.96
CA GLY A 161 -11.21 -9.19 -4.44
C GLY A 161 -11.39 -9.37 -5.96
N GLN A 162 -10.35 -9.69 -6.70
CA GLN A 162 -10.57 -10.09 -8.09
C GLN A 162 -11.30 -11.43 -8.08
N VAL A 163 -12.49 -11.47 -8.63
CA VAL A 163 -13.03 -12.69 -9.20
C VAL A 163 -12.08 -13.09 -10.35
N ASP A 164 -11.66 -14.33 -10.41
CA ASP A 164 -10.77 -14.85 -11.45
C ASP A 164 -11.16 -14.31 -12.82
N GLY A 165 -10.21 -14.08 -13.72
CA GLY A 165 -10.30 -13.33 -14.97
C GLY A 165 -11.49 -13.60 -15.92
N SER A 166 -12.60 -14.09 -15.40
CA SER A 166 -13.89 -14.29 -16.06
C SER A 166 -14.90 -13.18 -15.81
N ALA A 167 -14.51 -12.04 -15.23
CA ALA A 167 -15.41 -10.93 -14.94
C ALA A 167 -16.22 -10.50 -16.18
N LYS A 168 -17.31 -11.16 -16.37
CA LYS A 168 -18.40 -10.77 -17.27
C LYS A 168 -19.56 -10.27 -16.42
N LYS A 169 -19.80 -8.95 -16.53
CA LYS A 169 -21.02 -8.23 -16.15
C LYS A 169 -21.19 -7.75 -14.71
N ASP A 170 -21.64 -6.56 -14.65
CA ASP A 170 -22.00 -5.55 -13.66
C ASP A 170 -22.72 -5.95 -12.36
N ASN A 171 -22.88 -7.24 -12.04
CA ASN A 171 -23.64 -7.70 -10.86
C ASN A 171 -22.90 -8.74 -10.00
N GLU A 172 -21.63 -9.03 -10.25
CA GLU A 172 -20.89 -9.96 -9.39
C GLU A 172 -20.42 -9.23 -8.14
N ARG A 173 -20.84 -9.73 -7.00
CA ARG A 173 -20.45 -9.22 -5.68
C ARG A 173 -18.94 -9.26 -5.57
N LYS A 174 -18.31 -8.09 -5.49
CA LYS A 174 -16.93 -7.94 -5.10
C LYS A 174 -16.80 -8.35 -3.64
N PHE A 175 -15.97 -9.32 -3.33
CA PHE A 175 -15.73 -9.77 -1.97
C PHE A 175 -14.45 -9.14 -1.46
N SER A 176 -14.47 -8.65 -0.23
CA SER A 176 -13.24 -8.36 0.48
C SER A 176 -12.56 -9.67 0.86
N ARG A 177 -11.23 -9.67 0.84
CA ARG A 177 -10.43 -10.83 1.23
C ARG A 177 -9.14 -10.42 1.92
N ILE A 178 -8.56 -11.33 2.67
CA ILE A 178 -7.17 -11.23 3.12
C ILE A 178 -6.33 -12.04 2.13
N ILE A 179 -5.19 -11.48 1.72
CA ILE A 179 -4.23 -12.15 0.84
C ILE A 179 -2.88 -12.16 1.54
N GLU A 180 -2.23 -13.31 1.55
CA GLU A 180 -0.82 -13.48 1.91
C GLU A 180 -0.05 -13.91 0.67
N PHE A 181 1.05 -13.26 0.38
CA PHE A 181 1.86 -13.54 -0.80
C PHE A 181 3.36 -13.37 -0.52
N ASP A 182 4.17 -14.08 -1.27
CA ASP A 182 5.63 -13.98 -1.26
C ASP A 182 6.08 -12.82 -2.17
N PRO A 183 6.76 -11.78 -1.63
CA PRO A 183 7.22 -10.65 -2.42
C PRO A 183 8.36 -11.01 -3.41
N SER A 184 9.03 -12.14 -3.24
CA SER A 184 10.12 -12.57 -4.11
C SER A 184 9.60 -13.27 -5.37
N SER A 185 8.57 -14.08 -5.23
CA SER A 185 7.98 -14.86 -6.33
C SER A 185 6.68 -14.29 -6.88
N TYR A 186 6.08 -13.32 -6.17
CA TYR A 186 4.75 -12.75 -6.46
C TYR A 186 3.61 -13.78 -6.38
N GLN A 187 3.84 -14.94 -5.75
CA GLN A 187 2.87 -16.01 -5.61
C GLN A 187 1.98 -15.76 -4.38
N VAL A 188 0.67 -15.94 -4.57
CA VAL A 188 -0.27 -15.97 -3.45
C VAL A 188 -0.08 -17.29 -2.71
N ALA A 189 0.37 -17.19 -1.45
CA ALA A 189 0.53 -18.35 -0.57
C ALA A 189 -0.78 -18.75 0.08
N TRP A 190 -1.62 -17.77 0.41
CA TRP A 190 -2.88 -18.01 1.09
C TRP A 190 -3.87 -16.85 0.84
N SER A 191 -5.17 -17.16 0.87
CA SER A 191 -6.22 -16.13 0.86
C SER A 191 -7.44 -16.57 1.67
N TYR A 192 -8.15 -15.61 2.26
CA TYR A 192 -9.38 -15.83 3.02
C TYR A 192 -10.48 -14.88 2.54
N THR A 193 -11.62 -15.44 2.17
CA THR A 193 -12.79 -14.74 1.65
C THR A 193 -14.04 -15.03 2.49
N GLY A 194 -14.05 -14.78 3.74
CA GLY A 194 -15.08 -15.03 4.76
C GLY A 194 -16.49 -15.53 4.40
N ALA A 195 -16.88 -15.50 3.13
CA ALA A 195 -18.20 -15.90 2.66
C ALA A 195 -18.21 -17.22 1.87
N ALA A 196 -17.05 -17.77 1.48
CA ALA A 196 -16.99 -18.94 0.61
C ALA A 196 -17.33 -20.26 1.31
N ASP A 197 -17.26 -20.29 2.65
CA ASP A 197 -17.43 -21.52 3.43
C ASP A 197 -18.86 -21.74 3.99
N LYS A 198 -19.84 -20.95 3.58
CA LYS A 198 -21.22 -21.31 3.89
C LYS A 198 -21.66 -22.42 2.94
N PRO A 199 -21.89 -23.66 3.42
CA PRO A 199 -22.49 -24.68 2.58
C PRO A 199 -23.79 -24.12 2.03
N LYS A 200 -23.96 -24.20 0.71
CA LYS A 200 -25.24 -23.89 0.07
C LYS A 200 -26.27 -24.72 0.82
N SER A 201 -27.09 -24.06 1.63
CA SER A 201 -28.22 -24.73 2.26
C SER A 201 -29.09 -25.23 1.12
N GLY A 202 -29.00 -26.54 0.84
CA GLY A 202 -29.90 -27.21 -0.07
C GLY A 202 -31.30 -26.94 0.42
N ARG A 203 -32.07 -26.12 -0.27
CA ARG A 203 -33.49 -26.17 -0.15
C ARG A 203 -33.90 -27.47 -0.82
N ASN A 204 -34.08 -28.50 -0.02
CA ASN A 204 -34.91 -29.61 -0.42
C ASN A 204 -36.30 -29.04 -0.64
N ALA A 205 -36.64 -28.83 -1.89
CA ALA A 205 -38.05 -28.80 -2.29
C ALA A 205 -38.56 -30.24 -2.18
N GLY A 206 -39.12 -30.56 -1.05
CA GLY A 206 -39.88 -31.78 -0.84
C GLY A 206 -41.34 -31.44 -0.61
N HIS A 207 -42.14 -31.91 -1.52
CA HIS A 207 -43.62 -32.05 -1.54
C HIS A 207 -44.44 -30.81 -1.80
#